data_e21894accd819339cfdcdb2fb0ab0431
#
_entry.id   e21894accd819339cfdcdb2fb0ab0431
#
_cell.length_a   1.000
_cell.length_b   1.000
_cell.length_c   1.000
_cell.angle_alpha   90.00
_cell.angle_beta   90.00
_cell.angle_gamma   90.00
#
_symmetry.space_group_name_H-M   'P 1'
#
loop_
_entity.id
_entity.type
_entity.pdbx_description
1 polymer ?
#
loop_
_entity_poly.entity_id
_entity_poly.type
_entity_poly.pdbx_seq_one_letter_code
_entity_poly.pdbx_strand_id
1 'polypeptide(L)'
;VMEGAGSAAEINLMERDISNMGMAKIADAPVILIGDIDRGGVFASLAGTMLLLSEEDRKRVKGVIINKFRGRKELLDSGVKMLEDIIKVPVLGVVPYSDIKIEDEDSVTTRFKKQMGINDIHIEIVRTPHMSNFTDFNIFETQEDVSIRYVDYGESLGNPDIVIIPGTKSTVDDLMFLRKNGLEEQIK
;
A
#
# COMPACT_ATOMS: atom_id res chain seq x y z
N VAL A 1 -6.08 12.43 -13.02
CA VAL A 1 -4.88 11.68 -12.74
C VAL A 1 -5.26 10.21 -12.77
N MET A 2 -4.42 9.39 -13.40
CA MET A 2 -4.59 7.94 -13.46
C MET A 2 -3.39 7.33 -12.74
N GLU A 3 -3.62 6.30 -11.95
CA GLU A 3 -2.59 5.51 -11.29
C GLU A 3 -2.59 4.11 -11.91
N GLY A 4 -1.39 3.58 -12.13
CA GLY A 4 -1.23 2.25 -12.68
C GLY A 4 -1.21 1.18 -11.58
N ALA A 5 -1.20 -0.08 -11.97
CA ALA A 5 -1.08 -1.22 -11.07
C ALA A 5 0.20 -2.00 -11.34
N GLY A 6 0.93 -2.36 -10.29
CA GLY A 6 2.19 -3.10 -10.40
C GLY A 6 3.30 -2.28 -11.07
N SER A 7 4.09 -2.91 -11.93
CA SER A 7 5.18 -2.27 -12.65
C SER A 7 4.83 -1.97 -14.10
N ALA A 8 5.23 -0.80 -14.60
CA ALA A 8 5.06 -0.43 -16.02
C ALA A 8 5.92 -1.27 -16.98
N ALA A 9 6.87 -2.05 -16.48
CA ALA A 9 7.82 -2.85 -17.26
C ALA A 9 7.84 -4.34 -16.87
N GLU A 10 6.68 -4.90 -16.54
CA GLU A 10 6.52 -6.35 -16.40
C GLU A 10 6.55 -7.00 -17.78
N ILE A 11 7.74 -7.39 -18.24
CA ILE A 11 8.01 -7.83 -19.61
C ILE A 11 7.15 -9.01 -20.08
N ASN A 12 6.75 -9.87 -19.15
CA ASN A 12 5.87 -11.03 -19.41
C ASN A 12 4.38 -10.65 -19.52
N LEU A 13 4.01 -9.41 -19.13
CA LEU A 13 2.63 -8.92 -19.15
C LEU A 13 2.43 -7.71 -20.08
N MET A 14 3.49 -7.15 -20.64
CA MET A 14 3.42 -5.90 -21.42
C MET A 14 2.44 -5.97 -22.60
N GLU A 15 2.31 -7.11 -23.28
CA GLU A 15 1.36 -7.26 -24.39
C GLU A 15 -0.10 -7.21 -23.95
N ARG A 16 -0.38 -7.46 -22.66
CA ARG A 16 -1.72 -7.47 -22.07
C ARG A 16 -1.92 -6.37 -21.05
N ASP A 17 -0.97 -5.43 -20.98
CA ASP A 17 -1.05 -4.32 -20.05
C ASP A 17 -2.21 -3.39 -20.42
N ILE A 18 -3.19 -3.30 -19.52
CA ILE A 18 -4.36 -2.43 -19.62
C ILE A 18 -4.38 -1.34 -18.54
N SER A 19 -3.45 -1.38 -17.59
CA SER A 19 -3.46 -0.54 -16.39
C SER A 19 -2.35 0.51 -16.38
N ASN A 20 -1.22 0.23 -17.02
CA ASN A 20 -0.06 1.13 -17.06
C ASN A 20 0.09 1.81 -18.43
N MET A 21 1.06 1.37 -19.24
CA MET A 21 1.33 1.96 -20.55
C MET A 21 0.19 1.74 -21.54
N GLY A 22 -0.56 0.63 -21.42
CA GLY A 22 -1.77 0.38 -22.20
C GLY A 22 -2.82 1.46 -21.97
N MET A 23 -3.13 1.80 -20.72
CA MET A 23 -4.05 2.88 -20.40
C MET A 23 -3.51 4.25 -20.83
N ALA A 24 -2.22 4.50 -20.64
CA ALA A 24 -1.58 5.74 -21.09
C ALA A 24 -1.69 5.95 -22.61
N LYS A 25 -1.62 4.87 -23.39
CA LYS A 25 -1.85 4.92 -24.86
C LYS A 25 -3.29 5.27 -25.19
N ILE A 26 -4.25 4.60 -24.57
CA ILE A 26 -5.70 4.84 -24.80
C ILE A 26 -6.07 6.30 -24.49
N ALA A 27 -5.55 6.82 -23.37
CA ALA A 27 -5.83 8.17 -22.90
C ALA A 27 -4.96 9.26 -23.57
N ASP A 28 -4.00 8.88 -24.41
CA ASP A 28 -2.94 9.74 -24.94
C ASP A 28 -2.27 10.60 -23.86
N ALA A 29 -2.02 9.99 -22.71
CA ALA A 29 -1.54 10.67 -21.51
C ALA A 29 -0.01 10.66 -21.41
N PRO A 30 0.61 11.75 -20.90
CA PRO A 30 1.99 11.73 -20.44
C PRO A 30 2.14 10.86 -19.19
N VAL A 31 3.30 10.22 -19.04
CA VAL A 31 3.60 9.32 -17.94
C VAL A 31 4.70 9.90 -17.07
N ILE A 32 4.55 9.77 -15.75
CA ILE A 32 5.60 10.03 -14.77
C ILE A 32 5.86 8.70 -14.05
N LEU A 33 7.12 8.24 -14.08
CA LEU A 33 7.51 7.05 -13.33
C LEU A 33 7.88 7.45 -11.91
N ILE A 34 7.44 6.65 -10.93
CA ILE A 34 7.77 6.86 -9.52
C ILE A 34 8.59 5.68 -9.01
N GLY A 35 9.78 5.96 -8.48
CA GLY A 35 10.66 4.97 -7.89
C GLY A 35 10.74 5.12 -6.37
N ASP A 36 10.60 4.01 -5.64
CA ASP A 36 10.74 3.96 -4.19
C ASP A 36 12.21 3.74 -3.82
N ILE A 37 12.85 4.74 -3.18
CA ILE A 37 14.26 4.64 -2.78
C ILE A 37 14.47 3.92 -1.45
N ASP A 38 13.45 3.81 -0.62
CA ASP A 38 13.54 3.23 0.74
C ASP A 38 13.94 1.74 0.70
N ARG A 39 13.59 1.05 -0.38
CA ARG A 39 13.97 -0.36 -0.62
C ARG A 39 15.37 -0.53 -1.20
N GLY A 40 16.04 0.56 -1.58
CA GLY A 40 17.31 0.52 -2.30
C GLY A 40 17.17 0.23 -3.79
N GLY A 41 18.23 0.50 -4.55
CA GLY A 41 18.29 0.17 -5.98
C GLY A 41 17.42 1.04 -6.91
N VAL A 42 16.90 2.17 -6.47
CA VAL A 42 15.97 3.02 -7.23
C VAL A 42 16.52 3.45 -8.59
N PHE A 43 17.81 3.77 -8.67
CA PHE A 43 18.46 4.17 -9.94
C PHE A 43 18.43 3.02 -10.95
N ALA A 44 18.77 1.81 -10.50
CA ALA A 44 18.72 0.62 -11.34
C ALA A 44 17.27 0.28 -11.76
N SER A 45 16.31 0.41 -10.84
CA SER A 45 14.90 0.18 -11.12
C SER A 45 14.37 1.15 -12.18
N LEU A 46 14.61 2.46 -12.03
CA LEU A 46 14.15 3.47 -12.99
C LEU A 46 14.85 3.33 -14.35
N ALA A 47 16.16 3.11 -14.36
CA ALA A 47 16.90 2.90 -15.59
C ALA A 47 16.48 1.60 -16.30
N GLY A 48 16.29 0.51 -15.55
CA GLY A 48 15.81 -0.77 -16.07
C GLY A 48 14.39 -0.66 -16.63
N THR A 49 13.47 0.02 -15.94
CA THR A 49 12.13 0.29 -16.45
C THR A 49 12.19 1.01 -17.79
N MET A 50 12.96 2.12 -17.87
CA MET A 50 13.12 2.87 -19.10
C MET A 50 13.74 2.04 -20.23
N LEU A 51 14.66 1.14 -19.92
CA LEU A 51 15.29 0.26 -20.90
C LEU A 51 14.29 -0.76 -21.47
N LEU A 52 13.43 -1.32 -20.61
CA LEU A 52 12.49 -2.38 -20.98
C LEU A 52 11.28 -1.87 -21.74
N LEU A 53 10.90 -0.60 -21.54
CA LEU A 53 9.79 0.02 -22.29
C LEU A 53 10.11 0.08 -23.79
N SER A 54 9.06 -0.07 -24.61
CA SER A 54 9.14 0.16 -26.06
C SER A 54 9.57 1.61 -26.34
N GLU A 55 10.07 1.87 -27.56
CA GLU A 55 10.45 3.24 -27.94
C GLU A 55 9.25 4.21 -27.90
N GLU A 56 8.06 3.73 -28.28
CA GLU A 56 6.82 4.50 -28.24
C GLU A 56 6.43 4.84 -26.80
N ASP A 57 6.44 3.84 -25.90
CA ASP A 57 6.10 4.01 -24.50
C ASP A 57 7.08 4.93 -23.78
N ARG A 58 8.38 4.78 -24.08
CA ARG A 58 9.44 5.63 -23.56
C ARG A 58 9.24 7.11 -23.90
N LYS A 59 8.74 7.41 -25.10
CA LYS A 59 8.40 8.79 -25.51
C LYS A 59 7.26 9.41 -24.71
N ARG A 60 6.37 8.57 -24.13
CA ARG A 60 5.30 9.04 -23.24
C ARG A 60 5.81 9.42 -21.85
N VAL A 61 6.92 8.82 -21.39
CA VAL A 61 7.52 9.17 -20.11
C VAL A 61 8.14 10.57 -20.20
N LYS A 62 7.62 11.50 -19.39
CA LYS A 62 8.06 12.91 -19.37
C LYS A 62 8.98 13.23 -18.21
N GLY A 63 9.08 12.35 -17.25
CA GLY A 63 9.99 12.47 -16.12
C GLY A 63 9.83 11.37 -15.12
N VAL A 64 10.66 11.41 -14.09
CA VAL A 64 10.62 10.47 -12.98
C VAL A 64 10.55 11.22 -11.65
N ILE A 65 10.01 10.56 -10.62
CA ILE A 65 10.02 11.03 -9.23
C ILE A 65 10.69 9.96 -8.37
N ILE A 66 11.58 10.38 -7.49
CA ILE A 66 12.17 9.52 -6.47
C ILE A 66 11.38 9.73 -5.16
N ASN A 67 10.73 8.70 -4.68
CA ASN A 67 9.86 8.76 -3.51
C ASN A 67 10.50 8.13 -2.27
N LYS A 68 10.04 8.54 -1.09
CA LYS A 68 10.45 8.07 0.24
C LYS A 68 11.93 8.27 0.56
N PHE A 69 12.50 9.36 0.10
CA PHE A 69 13.91 9.66 0.37
C PHE A 69 14.16 9.97 1.84
N ARG A 70 15.18 9.34 2.42
CA ARG A 70 15.68 9.61 3.76
C ARG A 70 17.10 10.15 3.69
N GLY A 71 17.37 11.24 4.36
CA GLY A 71 18.69 11.83 4.46
C GLY A 71 18.83 13.22 3.83
N ARG A 72 20.05 13.63 3.54
CA ARG A 72 20.34 14.93 2.95
C ARG A 72 20.29 14.87 1.43
N LYS A 73 19.49 15.74 0.83
CA LYS A 73 19.24 15.77 -0.62
C LYS A 73 20.53 16.01 -1.42
N GLU A 74 21.45 16.81 -0.87
CA GLU A 74 22.72 17.15 -1.52
C GLU A 74 23.56 15.91 -1.86
N LEU A 75 23.44 14.85 -1.06
CA LEU A 75 24.13 13.58 -1.32
C LEU A 75 23.54 12.81 -2.52
N LEU A 76 22.31 13.11 -2.88
CA LEU A 76 21.62 12.46 -3.99
C LEU A 76 21.83 13.18 -5.33
N ASP A 77 22.15 14.45 -5.31
CA ASP A 77 22.17 15.33 -6.50
C ASP A 77 23.08 14.81 -7.62
N SER A 78 24.24 14.25 -7.28
CA SER A 78 25.13 13.65 -8.28
C SER A 78 24.53 12.41 -8.93
N GLY A 79 23.87 11.55 -8.14
CA GLY A 79 23.17 10.35 -8.61
C GLY A 79 21.98 10.72 -9.49
N VAL A 80 21.24 11.77 -9.14
CA VAL A 80 20.14 12.30 -9.96
C VAL A 80 20.63 12.70 -11.34
N LYS A 81 21.71 13.49 -11.44
CA LYS A 81 22.29 13.90 -12.72
C LYS A 81 22.73 12.69 -13.56
N MET A 82 23.40 11.73 -12.93
CA MET A 82 23.82 10.50 -13.63
C MET A 82 22.61 9.70 -14.13
N LEU A 83 21.51 9.63 -13.36
CA LEU A 83 20.28 8.98 -13.78
C LEU A 83 19.67 9.70 -15.00
N GLU A 84 19.52 11.03 -14.95
CA GLU A 84 19.02 11.83 -16.06
C GLU A 84 19.83 11.62 -17.34
N ASP A 85 21.16 11.54 -17.21
CA ASP A 85 22.05 11.25 -18.32
C ASP A 85 21.82 9.86 -18.94
N ILE A 86 21.41 8.88 -18.13
CA ILE A 86 21.13 7.52 -18.59
C ILE A 86 19.75 7.44 -19.25
N ILE A 87 18.72 7.93 -18.54
CA ILE A 87 17.31 7.72 -18.95
C ILE A 87 16.80 8.78 -19.94
N LYS A 88 17.50 9.89 -20.10
CA LYS A 88 17.17 11.00 -21.01
C LYS A 88 15.84 11.70 -20.74
N VAL A 89 15.34 11.60 -19.51
CA VAL A 89 14.20 12.37 -19.01
C VAL A 89 14.54 12.98 -17.63
N PRO A 90 13.95 14.12 -17.26
CA PRO A 90 14.27 14.78 -16.01
C PRO A 90 13.78 14.05 -14.79
N VAL A 91 14.48 14.19 -13.66
CA VAL A 91 13.98 13.89 -12.33
C VAL A 91 13.18 15.10 -11.84
N LEU A 92 11.87 15.00 -11.89
CA LEU A 92 10.93 16.10 -11.56
C LEU A 92 10.96 16.46 -10.08
N GLY A 93 11.32 15.52 -9.22
CA GLY A 93 11.38 15.76 -7.80
C GLY A 93 11.89 14.56 -7.00
N VAL A 94 12.33 14.88 -5.80
CA VAL A 94 12.67 13.91 -4.75
C VAL A 94 11.75 14.19 -3.58
N VAL A 95 10.85 13.23 -3.30
CA VAL A 95 9.89 13.34 -2.22
C VAL A 95 10.50 12.74 -0.96
N PRO A 96 10.60 13.51 0.12
CA PRO A 96 11.10 12.97 1.38
C PRO A 96 10.15 11.92 1.95
N TYR A 97 10.71 10.99 2.72
CA TYR A 97 9.90 10.08 3.50
C TYR A 97 9.03 10.88 4.47
N SER A 98 7.76 10.54 4.50
CA SER A 98 6.80 11.17 5.40
C SER A 98 5.91 10.06 5.98
N ASP A 99 5.71 10.10 7.28
CA ASP A 99 4.79 9.20 7.99
C ASP A 99 3.37 9.78 7.93
N ILE A 100 2.87 9.95 6.72
CA ILE A 100 1.50 10.40 6.50
C ILE A 100 0.60 9.17 6.63
N LYS A 101 -0.31 9.20 7.59
CA LYS A 101 -1.35 8.19 7.74
C LYS A 101 -2.43 8.44 6.69
N ILE A 102 -2.28 7.78 5.54
CA ILE A 102 -3.30 7.73 4.47
C ILE A 102 -4.03 6.40 4.62
N GLU A 103 -5.32 6.39 4.39
CA GLU A 103 -6.10 5.15 4.34
C GLU A 103 -5.54 4.19 3.30
N ASP A 104 -5.46 2.90 3.66
CA ASP A 104 -5.01 1.88 2.73
C ASP A 104 -6.09 1.61 1.69
N GLU A 105 -5.71 1.62 0.43
CA GLU A 105 -6.61 1.33 -0.68
C GLU A 105 -6.91 -0.18 -0.79
N ASP A 106 -5.92 -1.01 -0.47
CA ASP A 106 -6.05 -2.46 -0.57
C ASP A 106 -6.43 -3.12 0.76
N SER A 107 -7.39 -4.04 0.69
CA SER A 107 -7.84 -4.87 1.82
C SER A 107 -6.77 -5.83 2.38
N VAL A 108 -5.66 -5.99 1.69
CA VAL A 108 -4.54 -6.86 2.10
C VAL A 108 -3.47 -6.03 2.78
N THR A 109 -3.76 -5.54 3.99
CA THR A 109 -2.78 -4.75 4.73
C THR A 109 -2.03 -5.59 5.75
N THR A 110 -0.75 -5.30 5.89
CA THR A 110 0.10 -5.86 6.96
C THR A 110 -0.17 -5.20 8.32
N ARG A 111 -1.07 -4.22 8.38
CA ARG A 111 -1.44 -3.47 9.58
C ARG A 111 -2.10 -4.32 10.66
N PHE A 112 -2.79 -5.40 10.27
CA PHE A 112 -3.43 -6.33 11.21
C PHE A 112 -2.47 -7.01 12.21
N LYS A 113 -1.16 -6.76 12.10
CA LYS A 113 -0.12 -7.30 13.01
C LYS A 113 0.35 -6.33 14.08
N LYS A 114 -0.37 -5.24 14.36
CA LYS A 114 0.07 -4.28 15.36
C LYS A 114 0.02 -4.88 16.76
N GLN A 115 1.16 -4.88 17.44
CA GLN A 115 1.35 -5.42 18.78
C GLN A 115 0.55 -4.64 19.83
N MET A 116 0.11 -5.39 20.86
CA MET A 116 -0.41 -4.84 22.10
C MET A 116 0.64 -3.91 22.75
N GLY A 117 0.38 -2.62 22.72
CA GLY A 117 1.02 -1.67 23.63
C GLY A 117 0.35 -1.75 25.00
N ILE A 118 1.01 -1.25 26.04
CA ILE A 118 0.39 -1.02 27.35
C ILE A 118 -0.34 0.33 27.20
N ASN A 119 -1.54 0.30 26.64
CA ASN A 119 -2.40 1.45 26.46
C ASN A 119 -3.62 1.31 27.38
N ASP A 120 -4.27 2.41 27.70
CA ASP A 120 -5.35 2.44 28.70
C ASP A 120 -6.61 1.71 28.24
N ILE A 121 -6.89 1.68 26.91
CA ILE A 121 -8.06 1.02 26.33
C ILE A 121 -7.61 -0.04 25.34
N HIS A 122 -8.06 -1.27 25.53
CA HIS A 122 -7.77 -2.39 24.62
C HIS A 122 -9.00 -2.79 23.82
N ILE A 123 -8.90 -2.67 22.48
CA ILE A 123 -9.99 -3.00 21.56
C ILE A 123 -9.62 -4.24 20.75
N GLU A 124 -10.50 -5.24 20.74
CA GLU A 124 -10.38 -6.39 19.86
C GLU A 124 -11.45 -6.36 18.76
N ILE A 125 -11.02 -6.46 17.52
CA ILE A 125 -11.87 -6.44 16.33
C ILE A 125 -11.89 -7.84 15.73
N VAL A 126 -13.05 -8.47 15.69
CA VAL A 126 -13.20 -9.81 15.13
C VAL A 126 -13.12 -9.75 13.61
N ARG A 127 -12.12 -10.40 13.03
CA ARG A 127 -11.95 -10.45 11.58
C ARG A 127 -12.81 -11.56 10.98
N THR A 128 -13.99 -11.19 10.48
CA THR A 128 -14.86 -12.12 9.78
C THR A 128 -14.47 -12.26 8.29
N PRO A 129 -14.77 -13.40 7.65
CA PRO A 129 -14.41 -13.65 6.24
C PRO A 129 -14.98 -12.63 5.25
N HIS A 130 -16.14 -12.05 5.54
CA HIS A 130 -16.82 -11.10 4.67
C HIS A 130 -16.89 -9.70 5.30
N MET A 131 -15.93 -9.37 6.18
CA MET A 131 -15.83 -8.06 6.81
C MET A 131 -15.88 -6.95 5.74
N SER A 132 -16.71 -5.94 6.00
CA SER A 132 -16.79 -4.73 5.19
C SER A 132 -16.25 -3.53 5.97
N ASN A 133 -15.83 -2.49 5.22
CA ASN A 133 -15.43 -1.19 5.77
C ASN A 133 -14.36 -1.31 6.88
N PHE A 134 -13.33 -2.11 6.64
CA PHE A 134 -12.22 -2.29 7.60
C PHE A 134 -11.51 -0.96 7.93
N THR A 135 -11.61 0.04 7.05
CA THR A 135 -11.05 1.38 7.25
C THR A 135 -11.76 2.19 8.35
N ASP A 136 -12.98 1.80 8.74
CA ASP A 136 -13.72 2.48 9.82
C ASP A 136 -12.96 2.42 11.17
N PHE A 137 -12.08 1.44 11.33
CA PHE A 137 -11.30 1.24 12.55
C PHE A 137 -9.97 2.00 12.57
N ASN A 138 -9.55 2.58 11.45
CA ASN A 138 -8.30 3.33 11.34
C ASN A 138 -8.23 4.51 12.31
N ILE A 139 -9.37 5.09 12.67
CA ILE A 139 -9.44 6.18 13.63
C ILE A 139 -8.87 5.79 15.00
N PHE A 140 -9.12 4.55 15.44
CA PHE A 140 -8.60 4.06 16.71
C PHE A 140 -7.08 3.85 16.68
N GLU A 141 -6.50 3.52 15.50
CA GLU A 141 -5.05 3.38 15.36
C GLU A 141 -4.29 4.70 15.53
N THR A 142 -4.99 5.82 15.41
CA THR A 142 -4.39 7.15 15.57
C THR A 142 -4.39 7.65 17.00
N GLN A 143 -5.11 6.99 17.91
CA GLN A 143 -5.20 7.36 19.32
C GLN A 143 -4.00 6.79 20.10
N GLU A 144 -3.41 7.60 20.97
CA GLU A 144 -2.24 7.20 21.74
C GLU A 144 -2.60 6.29 22.94
N ASP A 145 -3.82 6.45 23.45
CA ASP A 145 -4.37 5.73 24.59
C ASP A 145 -5.14 4.46 24.21
N VAL A 146 -5.21 4.11 22.91
CA VAL A 146 -5.93 2.94 22.40
C VAL A 146 -4.96 1.93 21.79
N SER A 147 -5.12 0.67 22.16
CA SER A 147 -4.50 -0.46 21.49
C SER A 147 -5.54 -1.29 20.75
N ILE A 148 -5.20 -1.71 19.53
CA ILE A 148 -6.08 -2.53 18.69
C ILE A 148 -5.42 -3.87 18.40
N ARG A 149 -6.22 -4.93 18.50
CA ARG A 149 -5.88 -6.25 17.98
C ARG A 149 -7.00 -6.76 17.09
N TYR A 150 -6.63 -7.24 15.92
CA TYR A 150 -7.55 -8.01 15.07
C TYR A 150 -7.45 -9.48 15.46
N VAL A 151 -8.61 -10.10 15.70
CA VAL A 151 -8.72 -11.50 16.07
C VAL A 151 -9.02 -12.32 14.84
N ASP A 152 -8.02 -13.09 14.40
CA ASP A 152 -8.09 -13.91 13.19
C ASP A 152 -8.69 -15.30 13.46
N TYR A 153 -8.91 -16.05 12.36
CA TYR A 153 -9.37 -17.44 12.42
C TYR A 153 -8.48 -18.30 13.33
N GLY A 154 -9.10 -19.01 14.26
CA GLY A 154 -8.41 -19.91 15.19
C GLY A 154 -7.77 -19.20 16.39
N GLU A 155 -7.90 -17.89 16.49
CA GLU A 155 -7.50 -17.14 17.67
C GLU A 155 -8.68 -16.99 18.64
N SER A 156 -8.36 -16.87 19.92
CA SER A 156 -9.32 -16.54 20.98
C SER A 156 -9.28 -15.07 21.30
N LEU A 157 -10.40 -14.54 21.80
CA LEU A 157 -10.42 -13.23 22.44
C LEU A 157 -9.45 -13.24 23.64
N GLY A 158 -8.80 -12.10 23.85
CA GLY A 158 -7.99 -11.88 25.05
C GLY A 158 -8.83 -11.39 26.23
N ASN A 159 -8.43 -10.27 26.78
CA ASN A 159 -9.20 -9.58 27.82
C ASN A 159 -9.36 -8.10 27.41
N PRO A 160 -10.13 -7.82 26.34
CA PRO A 160 -10.29 -6.46 25.84
C PRO A 160 -11.31 -5.69 26.70
N ASP A 161 -11.18 -4.35 26.68
CA ASP A 161 -12.21 -3.45 27.21
C ASP A 161 -13.40 -3.36 26.25
N ILE A 162 -13.13 -3.52 24.94
CA ILE A 162 -14.16 -3.43 23.88
C ILE A 162 -13.92 -4.54 22.85
N VAL A 163 -14.99 -5.26 22.50
CA VAL A 163 -15.02 -6.17 21.34
C VAL A 163 -15.85 -5.55 20.24
N ILE A 164 -15.31 -5.46 19.04
CA ILE A 164 -16.03 -4.97 17.86
C ILE A 164 -16.28 -6.13 16.90
N ILE A 165 -17.55 -6.36 16.59
CA ILE A 165 -17.98 -7.22 15.50
C ILE A 165 -18.28 -6.28 14.31
N PRO A 166 -17.45 -6.29 13.24
CA PRO A 166 -17.61 -5.36 12.14
C PRO A 166 -18.84 -5.67 11.28
N GLY A 167 -19.22 -4.70 10.45
CA GLY A 167 -20.18 -4.93 9.38
C GLY A 167 -19.70 -6.00 8.40
N THR A 168 -20.64 -6.70 7.78
CA THR A 168 -20.32 -7.81 6.87
C THR A 168 -21.20 -7.78 5.62
N LYS A 169 -20.66 -8.31 4.52
CA LYS A 169 -21.41 -8.54 3.27
C LYS A 169 -22.22 -9.84 3.28
N SER A 170 -21.99 -10.73 4.26
CA SER A 170 -22.73 -11.98 4.42
C SER A 170 -22.98 -12.28 5.90
N THR A 171 -24.04 -11.70 6.46
CA THR A 171 -24.36 -11.76 7.90
C THR A 171 -24.54 -13.19 8.40
N VAL A 172 -25.20 -14.05 7.62
CA VAL A 172 -25.47 -15.43 8.03
C VAL A 172 -24.18 -16.27 8.05
N ASP A 173 -23.37 -16.17 7.01
CA ASP A 173 -22.12 -16.94 6.92
C ASP A 173 -21.13 -16.51 8.01
N ASP A 174 -21.05 -15.22 8.27
CA ASP A 174 -20.16 -14.70 9.31
C ASP A 174 -20.65 -15.03 10.72
N LEU A 175 -21.97 -15.08 10.96
CA LEU A 175 -22.50 -15.60 12.20
C LEU A 175 -22.16 -17.09 12.39
N MET A 176 -22.30 -17.88 11.34
CA MET A 176 -21.91 -19.30 11.38
C MET A 176 -20.42 -19.48 11.60
N PHE A 177 -19.60 -18.59 11.04
CA PHE A 177 -18.17 -18.54 11.30
C PHE A 177 -17.88 -18.29 12.78
N LEU A 178 -18.50 -17.28 13.41
CA LEU A 178 -18.33 -16.98 14.84
C LEU A 178 -18.69 -18.20 15.72
N ARG A 179 -19.79 -18.85 15.42
CA ARG A 179 -20.24 -20.06 16.13
C ARG A 179 -19.26 -21.21 16.02
N LYS A 180 -18.83 -21.51 14.79
CA LYS A 180 -17.90 -22.60 14.50
C LYS A 180 -16.55 -22.42 15.18
N ASN A 181 -16.12 -21.18 15.38
CA ASN A 181 -14.83 -20.84 16.00
C ASN A 181 -14.94 -20.59 17.51
N GLY A 182 -16.13 -20.75 18.10
CA GLY A 182 -16.33 -20.53 19.53
C GLY A 182 -16.23 -19.07 19.98
N LEU A 183 -16.16 -18.13 19.04
CA LEU A 183 -16.09 -16.69 19.34
C LEU A 183 -17.41 -16.16 19.88
N GLU A 184 -18.56 -16.72 19.45
CA GLU A 184 -19.88 -16.35 19.96
C GLU A 184 -19.96 -16.54 21.49
N GLU A 185 -19.42 -17.64 22.02
CA GLU A 185 -19.45 -17.93 23.45
C GLU A 185 -18.47 -17.04 24.26
N GLN A 186 -17.39 -16.60 23.63
CA GLN A 186 -16.42 -15.69 24.27
C GLN A 186 -16.93 -14.24 24.31
N ILE A 187 -17.81 -13.87 23.38
CA ILE A 187 -18.40 -12.52 23.30
C ILE A 187 -19.58 -12.37 24.29
N LYS A 188 -20.29 -13.46 24.64
CA LYS A 188 -21.38 -13.46 25.61
C LYS A 188 -20.89 -13.40 27.04
#